data_62b5d7d9d02bbf851641c99633c31c28
#
_entry.id   62b5d7d9d02bbf851641c99633c31c28
#
_cell.length_a   1.000
_cell.length_b   1.000
_cell.length_c   1.000
_cell.angle_alpha   90.00
_cell.angle_beta   90.00
_cell.angle_gamma   90.00
#
_symmetry.space_group_name_H-M   'P 1'
#
loop_
_entity.id
_entity.type
_entity.pdbx_description
1 polymer ?
#
loop_
_entity_poly.entity_id
_entity_poly.type
_entity_poly.pdbx_seq_one_letter_code
_entity_poly.pdbx_strand_id
1 'polypeptide(L)'
;MKIATAFSLADCAEQAAFETSRALHGQLGGAPQLLVLYATEHRAEPALVAALSAHLPGAQIIGGTSCAGVMTEKGFHCGPDGAVGVLGLVDPEGAYGVGASALGDDAQAAGATAVARALVAAGRDFEIPTLVWCCQPPGCEEGVLAGIQSVIGARTPIIGGSSADEAIAGAWRQFASEGVLQDHVVVAVLFPSTRHGAAFQSGYAPTGLFGVVTRAQDRQVLEIDHRPAGEVYGHWTEGVVGCDGAGAILAMSTPTPLGRVAAEVQGVPMFVLSHPALLGVAGDLSLFTDISEGDVVHMMRGSPESLVKRAGLVIDDACAMGGWRGADSLGGLVIYCGGCMLHVRDQMDEVVEEIRRSMPGAPFLGAFTFGEQGAIVDSCNRHGNLMVSALTFG
;
A
#
# COMPACT_ATOMS: atom_id res chain seq x y z
N MET A 1 5.48 -2.16 23.83
CA MET A 1 5.83 -2.56 22.45
C MET A 1 7.25 -2.18 22.10
N LYS A 2 7.97 -2.97 21.29
CA LYS A 2 9.25 -2.64 20.64
C LYS A 2 9.13 -2.90 19.15
N ILE A 3 9.68 -1.99 18.35
CA ILE A 3 9.70 -2.10 16.89
C ILE A 3 11.14 -1.94 16.41
N ALA A 4 11.54 -2.71 15.44
CA ALA A 4 12.83 -2.60 14.79
C ALA A 4 12.72 -2.92 13.30
N THR A 5 13.64 -2.39 12.51
CA THR A 5 13.74 -2.63 11.09
C THR A 5 15.11 -3.14 10.70
N ALA A 6 15.14 -3.90 9.63
CA ALA A 6 16.37 -4.30 8.98
C ALA A 6 16.16 -4.38 7.47
N PHE A 7 17.24 -4.28 6.72
CA PHE A 7 17.24 -4.51 5.27
C PHE A 7 18.47 -5.30 4.86
N SER A 8 18.41 -5.91 3.70
CA SER A 8 19.55 -6.57 3.05
C SER A 8 19.51 -6.35 1.54
N LEU A 9 20.68 -6.21 0.95
CA LEU A 9 20.92 -6.18 -0.49
C LEU A 9 21.75 -7.41 -0.92
N ALA A 10 21.75 -8.46 -0.11
CA ALA A 10 22.47 -9.69 -0.43
C ALA A 10 21.95 -10.33 -1.72
N ASP A 11 22.82 -11.04 -2.41
CA ASP A 11 22.60 -11.66 -3.72
C ASP A 11 21.79 -12.96 -3.66
N CYS A 12 21.52 -13.50 -2.46
CA CYS A 12 20.66 -14.66 -2.29
C CYS A 12 19.68 -14.52 -1.11
N ALA A 13 18.57 -15.23 -1.19
CA ALA A 13 17.45 -15.14 -0.24
C ALA A 13 17.85 -15.58 1.17
N GLU A 14 18.64 -16.65 1.31
CA GLU A 14 19.10 -17.18 2.60
C GLU A 14 20.01 -16.19 3.33
N GLN A 15 20.93 -15.55 2.60
CA GLN A 15 21.81 -14.53 3.17
C GLN A 15 21.01 -13.28 3.58
N ALA A 16 20.06 -12.85 2.76
CA ALA A 16 19.18 -11.73 3.10
C ALA A 16 18.35 -12.03 4.36
N ALA A 17 17.81 -13.24 4.48
CA ALA A 17 17.10 -13.71 5.66
C ALA A 17 17.99 -13.74 6.90
N PHE A 18 19.21 -14.23 6.77
CA PHE A 18 20.17 -14.28 7.86
C PHE A 18 20.56 -12.87 8.37
N GLU A 19 20.89 -11.95 7.46
CA GLU A 19 21.28 -10.59 7.80
C GLU A 19 20.14 -9.84 8.49
N THR A 20 18.94 -9.90 7.92
CA THR A 20 17.77 -9.19 8.46
C THR A 20 17.30 -9.77 9.78
N SER A 21 17.23 -11.10 9.92
CA SER A 21 16.85 -11.76 11.17
C SER A 21 17.83 -11.51 12.30
N ARG A 22 19.15 -11.56 12.01
CA ARG A 22 20.21 -11.26 12.98
C ARG A 22 20.12 -9.81 13.46
N ALA A 23 19.90 -8.86 12.55
CA ALA A 23 19.77 -7.45 12.90
C ALA A 23 18.54 -7.19 13.77
N LEU A 24 17.38 -7.77 13.42
CA LEU A 24 16.17 -7.68 14.24
C LEU A 24 16.36 -8.29 15.62
N HIS A 25 16.95 -9.50 15.71
CA HIS A 25 17.18 -10.17 16.98
C HIS A 25 18.05 -9.35 17.92
N GLY A 26 19.10 -8.71 17.37
CA GLY A 26 19.98 -7.81 18.15
C GLY A 26 19.27 -6.56 18.68
N GLN A 27 18.32 -6.02 17.94
CA GLN A 27 17.58 -4.81 18.31
C GLN A 27 16.39 -5.12 19.25
N LEU A 28 15.64 -6.18 18.99
CA LEU A 28 14.43 -6.55 19.74
C LEU A 28 14.74 -7.37 21.00
N GLY A 29 15.85 -8.09 21.02
CA GLY A 29 16.24 -9.01 22.11
C GLY A 29 15.54 -10.37 22.01
N GLY A 30 14.89 -10.70 20.89
CA GLY A 30 14.20 -11.95 20.64
C GLY A 30 13.49 -11.96 19.29
N ALA A 31 12.79 -13.05 18.96
CA ALA A 31 11.97 -13.15 17.78
C ALA A 31 10.74 -12.24 17.90
N PRO A 32 10.33 -11.53 16.83
CA PRO A 32 9.12 -10.73 16.82
C PRO A 32 7.87 -11.61 16.82
N GLN A 33 6.74 -11.08 17.31
CA GLN A 33 5.44 -11.72 17.19
C GLN A 33 4.84 -11.51 15.78
N LEU A 34 5.08 -10.32 15.21
CA LEU A 34 4.72 -10.00 13.82
C LEU A 34 5.97 -9.54 13.08
N LEU A 35 6.18 -10.10 11.89
CA LEU A 35 7.20 -9.72 10.92
C LEU A 35 6.51 -9.24 9.64
N VAL A 36 6.64 -7.95 9.35
CA VAL A 36 6.24 -7.40 8.04
C VAL A 36 7.45 -7.50 7.12
N LEU A 37 7.27 -8.14 5.98
CA LEU A 37 8.30 -8.44 4.98
C LEU A 37 7.94 -7.81 3.65
N TYR A 38 8.80 -6.97 3.11
CA TYR A 38 8.74 -6.55 1.73
C TYR A 38 10.05 -6.86 1.02
N ALA A 39 9.95 -7.33 -0.22
CA ALA A 39 11.11 -7.66 -1.03
C ALA A 39 10.83 -7.34 -2.51
N THR A 40 11.86 -7.03 -3.28
CA THR A 40 11.70 -6.97 -4.73
C THR A 40 11.40 -8.36 -5.30
N GLU A 41 10.82 -8.43 -6.50
CA GLU A 41 10.45 -9.70 -7.14
C GLU A 41 11.62 -10.68 -7.25
N HIS A 42 12.83 -10.17 -7.49
CA HIS A 42 14.06 -10.96 -7.58
C HIS A 42 14.44 -11.68 -6.29
N ARG A 43 13.90 -11.25 -5.14
CA ARG A 43 14.09 -11.86 -3.81
C ARG A 43 12.86 -12.62 -3.31
N ALA A 44 11.79 -12.72 -4.11
CA ALA A 44 10.58 -13.45 -3.77
C ALA A 44 10.74 -14.97 -3.97
N GLU A 45 11.80 -15.53 -3.44
CA GLU A 45 12.13 -16.95 -3.51
C GLU A 45 11.55 -17.70 -2.31
N PRO A 46 11.10 -18.97 -2.45
CA PRO A 46 10.60 -19.76 -1.32
C PRO A 46 11.59 -19.85 -0.16
N ALA A 47 12.90 -19.84 -0.45
CA ALA A 47 13.97 -19.88 0.54
C ALA A 47 13.94 -18.67 1.50
N LEU A 48 13.50 -17.49 1.05
CA LEU A 48 13.44 -16.27 1.89
C LEU A 48 12.55 -16.47 3.12
N VAL A 49 11.28 -16.83 2.90
CA VAL A 49 10.32 -17.04 3.99
C VAL A 49 10.70 -18.24 4.83
N ALA A 50 11.16 -19.33 4.22
CA ALA A 50 11.61 -20.52 4.95
C ALA A 50 12.79 -20.22 5.90
N ALA A 51 13.79 -19.46 5.43
CA ALA A 51 14.93 -19.07 6.25
C ALA A 51 14.54 -18.07 7.36
N LEU A 52 13.69 -17.08 7.06
CA LEU A 52 13.17 -16.14 8.07
C LEU A 52 12.41 -16.89 9.17
N SER A 53 11.53 -17.83 8.81
CA SER A 53 10.78 -18.65 9.78
C SER A 53 11.71 -19.52 10.65
N ALA A 54 12.80 -20.04 10.09
CA ALA A 54 13.78 -20.81 10.83
C ALA A 54 14.59 -19.94 11.81
N HIS A 55 14.94 -18.71 11.42
CA HIS A 55 15.71 -17.77 12.25
C HIS A 55 14.86 -17.04 13.28
N LEU A 56 13.56 -16.83 13.02
CA LEU A 56 12.61 -16.12 13.86
C LEU A 56 11.40 -17.00 14.20
N PRO A 57 11.63 -18.11 14.97
CA PRO A 57 10.57 -19.09 15.21
C PRO A 57 9.38 -18.46 15.96
N GLY A 58 8.17 -18.75 15.49
CA GLY A 58 6.94 -18.25 16.06
C GLY A 58 6.50 -16.87 15.55
N ALA A 59 7.31 -16.18 14.73
CA ALA A 59 6.90 -14.94 14.10
C ALA A 59 5.78 -15.18 13.07
N GLN A 60 4.71 -14.39 13.16
CA GLN A 60 3.69 -14.33 12.12
C GLN A 60 4.21 -13.45 10.98
N ILE A 61 4.30 -13.97 9.76
CA ILE A 61 4.87 -13.26 8.61
C ILE A 61 3.77 -12.78 7.69
N ILE A 62 3.82 -11.50 7.32
CA ILE A 62 2.96 -10.87 6.31
C ILE A 62 3.76 -9.95 5.42
N GLY A 63 3.39 -9.87 4.15
CA GLY A 63 3.93 -8.88 3.22
C GLY A 63 3.76 -9.26 1.77
N GLY A 64 4.58 -8.66 0.93
CA GLY A 64 4.54 -8.89 -0.51
C GLY A 64 5.72 -8.27 -1.24
N THR A 65 5.71 -8.42 -2.55
CA THR A 65 6.73 -7.79 -3.38
C THR A 65 6.51 -6.29 -3.52
N SER A 66 7.62 -5.57 -3.58
CA SER A 66 7.73 -4.10 -3.68
C SER A 66 8.45 -3.73 -4.98
N CYS A 67 7.93 -2.75 -5.70
CA CYS A 67 8.52 -2.26 -6.95
C CYS A 67 9.90 -1.62 -6.70
N ALA A 68 10.93 -2.13 -7.35
CA ALA A 68 12.28 -1.58 -7.46
C ALA A 68 13.05 -1.28 -6.15
N GLY A 69 12.54 -1.67 -4.99
CA GLY A 69 13.23 -1.46 -3.71
C GLY A 69 12.32 -1.43 -2.50
N VAL A 70 12.92 -1.08 -1.37
CA VAL A 70 12.24 -0.83 -0.08
C VAL A 70 12.87 0.39 0.59
N MET A 71 12.22 0.99 1.57
CA MET A 71 12.79 2.07 2.36
C MET A 71 12.72 1.79 3.87
N THR A 72 13.71 2.28 4.59
CA THR A 72 13.73 2.26 6.06
C THR A 72 14.21 3.62 6.57
N GLU A 73 14.29 3.79 7.88
CA GLU A 73 14.90 4.97 8.48
C GLU A 73 16.38 5.16 8.09
N LYS A 74 16.99 4.17 7.43
CA LYS A 74 18.39 4.23 6.98
C LYS A 74 18.55 4.71 5.53
N GLY A 75 17.47 4.74 4.75
CA GLY A 75 17.50 5.21 3.37
C GLY A 75 16.55 4.45 2.46
N PHE A 76 16.63 4.78 1.17
CA PHE A 76 16.05 3.99 0.08
C PHE A 76 17.04 2.88 -0.32
N HIS A 77 16.57 1.65 -0.33
CA HIS A 77 17.37 0.45 -0.58
C HIS A 77 16.93 -0.19 -1.89
N CYS A 78 17.79 -0.09 -2.88
CA CYS A 78 17.64 -0.76 -4.17
C CYS A 78 19.00 -1.30 -4.62
N GLY A 79 19.02 -2.45 -5.25
CA GLY A 79 20.25 -3.09 -5.72
C GLY A 79 20.00 -3.89 -7.00
N PRO A 80 21.04 -4.21 -7.76
CA PRO A 80 20.90 -4.95 -9.01
C PRO A 80 20.31 -6.36 -8.80
N ASP A 81 20.55 -6.94 -7.62
CA ASP A 81 20.02 -8.26 -7.25
C ASP A 81 18.74 -8.16 -6.43
N GLY A 82 18.22 -6.96 -6.22
CA GLY A 82 17.03 -6.69 -5.45
C GLY A 82 17.30 -6.25 -4.02
N ALA A 83 16.23 -6.10 -3.23
CA ALA A 83 16.26 -5.67 -1.85
C ALA A 83 15.25 -6.45 -1.01
N VAL A 84 15.57 -6.64 0.27
CA VAL A 84 14.67 -7.18 1.30
C VAL A 84 14.60 -6.18 2.44
N GLY A 85 13.40 -5.83 2.88
CA GLY A 85 13.14 -5.00 4.05
C GLY A 85 12.20 -5.71 5.02
N VAL A 86 12.49 -5.63 6.30
CA VAL A 86 11.67 -6.23 7.35
C VAL A 86 11.43 -5.26 8.49
N LEU A 87 10.23 -5.35 9.07
CA LEU A 87 9.89 -4.72 10.34
C LEU A 87 9.43 -5.80 11.31
N GLY A 88 10.10 -5.91 12.44
CA GLY A 88 9.73 -6.81 13.52
C GLY A 88 9.07 -6.05 14.68
N LEU A 89 8.00 -6.63 15.21
CA LEU A 89 7.23 -6.08 16.32
C LEU A 89 7.19 -7.08 17.48
N VAL A 90 7.62 -6.64 18.68
CA VAL A 90 7.51 -7.37 19.94
C VAL A 90 6.56 -6.60 20.86
N ASP A 91 5.42 -7.21 21.19
CA ASP A 91 4.39 -6.65 22.04
C ASP A 91 3.71 -7.76 22.87
N PRO A 92 4.29 -8.15 24.00
CA PRO A 92 3.82 -9.29 24.80
C PRO A 92 2.37 -9.18 25.29
N GLU A 93 1.81 -7.98 25.38
CA GLU A 93 0.45 -7.70 25.81
C GLU A 93 -0.53 -7.58 24.62
N GLY A 94 -0.01 -7.48 23.40
CA GLY A 94 -0.80 -7.45 22.17
C GLY A 94 -1.08 -8.85 21.61
N ALA A 95 -1.93 -8.93 20.59
CA ALA A 95 -2.18 -10.15 19.83
C ALA A 95 -2.11 -9.87 18.33
N TYR A 96 -1.50 -10.78 17.60
CA TYR A 96 -1.24 -10.66 16.17
C TYR A 96 -1.45 -11.99 15.49
N GLY A 97 -2.15 -12.01 14.39
CA GLY A 97 -2.37 -13.24 13.62
C GLY A 97 -2.39 -12.94 12.12
N VAL A 98 -1.84 -13.84 11.35
CA VAL A 98 -1.80 -13.76 9.89
C VAL A 98 -2.60 -14.90 9.29
N GLY A 99 -3.39 -14.59 8.26
CA GLY A 99 -4.15 -15.56 7.49
C GLY A 99 -4.04 -15.28 6.00
N ALA A 100 -3.98 -16.33 5.22
CA ALA A 100 -3.92 -16.26 3.77
C ALA A 100 -5.07 -17.03 3.12
N SER A 101 -5.51 -16.58 1.95
CA SER A 101 -6.48 -17.28 1.10
C SER A 101 -6.13 -17.08 -0.36
N ALA A 102 -6.26 -18.13 -1.17
CA ALA A 102 -6.18 -17.97 -2.62
C ALA A 102 -7.27 -16.99 -3.09
N LEU A 103 -6.91 -16.10 -4.02
CA LEU A 103 -7.83 -15.09 -4.53
C LEU A 103 -9.01 -15.74 -5.29
N GLY A 104 -8.73 -16.70 -6.17
CA GLY A 104 -9.76 -17.38 -6.98
C GLY A 104 -10.58 -16.39 -7.81
N ASP A 105 -11.82 -16.77 -8.11
CA ASP A 105 -12.77 -15.95 -8.89
C ASP A 105 -13.65 -15.04 -7.99
N ASP A 106 -13.56 -15.18 -6.67
CA ASP A 106 -14.35 -14.39 -5.70
C ASP A 106 -13.41 -13.71 -4.69
N ALA A 107 -13.03 -12.50 -5.03
CA ALA A 107 -12.16 -11.66 -4.20
C ALA A 107 -12.77 -11.35 -2.82
N GLN A 108 -14.10 -11.24 -2.75
CA GLN A 108 -14.80 -10.97 -1.49
C GLN A 108 -14.72 -12.20 -0.57
N ALA A 109 -14.97 -13.39 -1.09
CA ALA A 109 -14.82 -14.62 -0.32
C ALA A 109 -13.37 -14.86 0.12
N ALA A 110 -12.38 -14.52 -0.73
CA ALA A 110 -10.96 -14.61 -0.39
C ALA A 110 -10.58 -13.68 0.76
N GLY A 111 -11.01 -12.40 0.71
CA GLY A 111 -10.78 -11.43 1.78
C GLY A 111 -11.42 -11.84 3.11
N ALA A 112 -12.68 -12.30 3.07
CA ALA A 112 -13.38 -12.80 4.25
C ALA A 112 -12.69 -14.03 4.86
N THR A 113 -12.23 -14.96 4.02
CA THR A 113 -11.52 -16.17 4.48
C THR A 113 -10.16 -15.83 5.08
N ALA A 114 -9.39 -14.95 4.46
CA ALA A 114 -8.07 -14.54 4.95
C ALA A 114 -8.16 -13.89 6.33
N VAL A 115 -9.08 -12.93 6.52
CA VAL A 115 -9.24 -12.25 7.81
C VAL A 115 -9.77 -13.19 8.89
N ALA A 116 -10.67 -14.12 8.56
CA ALA A 116 -11.16 -15.11 9.53
C ALA A 116 -10.03 -16.03 10.02
N ARG A 117 -9.15 -16.49 9.11
CA ARG A 117 -7.95 -17.26 9.47
C ARG A 117 -6.98 -16.46 10.33
N ALA A 118 -6.80 -15.17 10.02
CA ALA A 118 -5.95 -14.28 10.81
C ALA A 118 -6.47 -14.11 12.25
N LEU A 119 -7.78 -13.97 12.45
CA LEU A 119 -8.41 -13.90 13.77
C LEU A 119 -8.15 -15.18 14.57
N VAL A 120 -8.32 -16.36 13.95
CA VAL A 120 -8.00 -17.64 14.59
C VAL A 120 -6.52 -17.74 14.94
N ALA A 121 -5.62 -17.32 14.04
CA ALA A 121 -4.17 -17.32 14.29
C ALA A 121 -3.77 -16.37 15.43
N ALA A 122 -4.50 -15.27 15.62
CA ALA A 122 -4.33 -14.35 16.76
C ALA A 122 -4.92 -14.88 18.08
N GLY A 123 -5.69 -15.98 18.07
CA GLY A 123 -6.47 -16.44 19.20
C GLY A 123 -7.61 -15.49 19.58
N ARG A 124 -8.18 -14.75 18.62
CA ARG A 124 -9.17 -13.68 18.78
C ARG A 124 -10.36 -13.85 17.82
N ASP A 125 -10.78 -15.06 17.55
CA ASP A 125 -11.78 -15.45 16.55
C ASP A 125 -13.20 -14.88 16.80
N PHE A 126 -13.45 -14.32 17.98
CA PHE A 126 -14.73 -13.65 18.32
C PHE A 126 -14.58 -12.16 18.63
N GLU A 127 -13.44 -11.55 18.29
CA GLU A 127 -13.17 -10.15 18.58
C GLU A 127 -12.98 -9.33 17.28
N ILE A 128 -13.35 -8.06 17.33
CA ILE A 128 -13.08 -7.13 16.24
C ILE A 128 -11.65 -6.60 16.41
N PRO A 129 -10.77 -6.75 15.41
CA PRO A 129 -9.40 -6.25 15.52
C PRO A 129 -9.38 -4.73 15.56
N THR A 130 -8.35 -4.18 16.18
CA THR A 130 -8.15 -2.73 16.27
C THR A 130 -7.80 -2.15 14.91
N LEU A 131 -7.03 -2.91 14.10
CA LEU A 131 -6.71 -2.59 12.72
C LEU A 131 -6.32 -3.84 11.94
N VAL A 132 -6.28 -3.73 10.62
CA VAL A 132 -5.89 -4.78 9.70
C VAL A 132 -4.79 -4.26 8.78
N TRP A 133 -3.74 -5.08 8.58
CA TRP A 133 -2.77 -4.90 7.52
C TRP A 133 -3.07 -5.91 6.40
N CYS A 134 -3.15 -5.44 5.15
CA CYS A 134 -3.55 -6.27 4.01
C CYS A 134 -2.51 -6.21 2.90
N CYS A 135 -2.26 -7.35 2.27
CA CYS A 135 -1.43 -7.47 1.08
C CYS A 135 -2.09 -8.47 0.12
N GLN A 136 -2.29 -8.08 -1.13
CA GLN A 136 -2.93 -8.90 -2.17
C GLN A 136 -2.33 -8.60 -3.55
N PRO A 137 -2.61 -9.40 -4.58
CA PRO A 137 -2.31 -9.03 -5.96
C PRO A 137 -3.14 -7.82 -6.39
N PRO A 138 -2.66 -6.99 -7.34
CA PRO A 138 -3.45 -5.92 -7.93
C PRO A 138 -4.60 -6.48 -8.79
N GLY A 139 -5.70 -5.73 -8.86
CA GLY A 139 -6.80 -6.02 -9.79
C GLY A 139 -8.17 -6.27 -9.14
N CYS A 140 -8.23 -6.61 -7.84
CA CYS A 140 -9.49 -6.96 -7.15
C CYS A 140 -9.58 -6.34 -5.75
N GLU A 141 -8.94 -5.21 -5.52
CA GLU A 141 -8.75 -4.63 -4.19
C GLU A 141 -10.07 -4.27 -3.52
N GLU A 142 -11.02 -3.70 -4.25
CA GLU A 142 -12.33 -3.30 -3.72
C GLU A 142 -13.12 -4.52 -3.23
N GLY A 143 -13.06 -5.63 -3.97
CA GLY A 143 -13.68 -6.90 -3.58
C GLY A 143 -13.03 -7.49 -2.32
N VAL A 144 -11.70 -7.47 -2.24
CA VAL A 144 -10.95 -7.92 -1.05
C VAL A 144 -11.33 -7.10 0.18
N LEU A 145 -11.35 -5.76 0.06
CA LEU A 145 -11.76 -4.87 1.15
C LEU A 145 -13.19 -5.14 1.62
N ALA A 146 -14.12 -5.32 0.67
CA ALA A 146 -15.51 -5.66 0.99
C ALA A 146 -15.60 -6.99 1.75
N GLY A 147 -14.80 -7.99 1.34
CA GLY A 147 -14.71 -9.28 2.01
C GLY A 147 -14.21 -9.17 3.45
N ILE A 148 -13.11 -8.48 3.67
CA ILE A 148 -12.56 -8.24 5.00
C ILE A 148 -13.60 -7.52 5.87
N GLN A 149 -14.20 -6.43 5.37
CA GLN A 149 -15.21 -5.65 6.10
C GLN A 149 -16.47 -6.45 6.45
N SER A 150 -16.83 -7.45 5.63
CA SER A 150 -17.99 -8.31 5.93
C SER A 150 -17.81 -9.12 7.21
N VAL A 151 -16.56 -9.38 7.63
CA VAL A 151 -16.22 -10.13 8.85
C VAL A 151 -15.98 -9.22 10.04
N ILE A 152 -15.17 -8.16 9.86
CA ILE A 152 -14.73 -7.30 10.98
C ILE A 152 -15.52 -6.00 11.11
N GLY A 153 -16.44 -5.73 10.20
CA GLY A 153 -17.19 -4.48 10.13
C GLY A 153 -16.44 -3.34 9.41
N ALA A 154 -17.20 -2.36 8.94
CA ALA A 154 -16.69 -1.28 8.10
C ALA A 154 -15.83 -0.24 8.85
N ARG A 155 -15.84 -0.24 10.19
CA ARG A 155 -15.16 0.78 11.01
C ARG A 155 -13.72 0.44 11.35
N THR A 156 -13.32 -0.82 11.24
CA THR A 156 -11.94 -1.23 11.48
C THR A 156 -11.07 -0.72 10.34
N PRO A 157 -10.01 0.06 10.61
CA PRO A 157 -9.11 0.51 9.56
C PRO A 157 -8.41 -0.67 8.87
N ILE A 158 -8.44 -0.67 7.55
CA ILE A 158 -7.68 -1.61 6.71
C ILE A 158 -6.61 -0.80 6.00
N ILE A 159 -5.36 -1.17 6.22
CA ILE A 159 -4.18 -0.46 5.70
C ILE A 159 -3.32 -1.48 4.96
N GLY A 160 -2.62 -1.06 3.94
CA GLY A 160 -1.75 -1.95 3.18
C GLY A 160 -1.60 -1.54 1.73
N GLY A 161 -1.21 -2.49 0.89
CA GLY A 161 -1.00 -2.24 -0.53
C GLY A 161 -0.95 -3.51 -1.35
N SER A 162 -1.27 -3.38 -2.64
CA SER A 162 -1.14 -4.47 -3.60
C SER A 162 0.32 -4.73 -3.91
N SER A 163 0.72 -6.01 -3.89
CA SER A 163 2.07 -6.43 -4.26
C SER A 163 2.44 -5.90 -5.65
N ALA A 164 3.69 -5.55 -5.84
CA ALA A 164 4.17 -4.97 -7.08
C ALA A 164 5.40 -5.71 -7.61
N ASP A 165 5.62 -5.63 -8.91
CA ASP A 165 6.84 -6.01 -9.60
C ASP A 165 7.46 -4.79 -10.30
N GLU A 166 8.55 -4.96 -11.01
CA GLU A 166 9.23 -3.84 -11.67
C GLU A 166 8.62 -3.48 -13.03
N ALA A 167 7.94 -4.43 -13.68
CA ALA A 167 7.55 -4.32 -15.08
C ALA A 167 6.02 -4.42 -15.31
N ILE A 168 5.22 -4.55 -14.26
CA ILE A 168 3.77 -4.84 -14.34
C ILE A 168 3.53 -6.11 -15.18
N ALA A 169 4.35 -7.13 -14.92
CA ALA A 169 4.37 -8.38 -15.70
C ALA A 169 3.70 -9.57 -15.00
N GLY A 170 3.15 -9.39 -13.78
CA GLY A 170 2.55 -10.46 -13.00
C GLY A 170 3.56 -11.26 -12.16
N ALA A 171 4.75 -10.72 -11.97
CA ALA A 171 5.78 -11.36 -11.15
C ALA A 171 5.63 -11.09 -9.64
N TRP A 172 4.64 -10.30 -9.26
CA TRP A 172 4.34 -10.02 -7.84
C TRP A 172 4.00 -11.28 -7.05
N ARG A 173 4.36 -11.27 -5.77
CA ARG A 173 4.11 -12.35 -4.81
C ARG A 173 3.64 -11.78 -3.48
N GLN A 174 2.93 -12.59 -2.71
CA GLN A 174 2.56 -12.30 -1.34
C GLN A 174 3.36 -13.21 -0.40
N PHE A 175 3.65 -12.72 0.80
CA PHE A 175 4.39 -13.44 1.82
C PHE A 175 3.51 -13.71 3.02
N ALA A 176 3.48 -14.97 3.45
CA ALA A 176 2.81 -15.41 4.67
C ALA A 176 3.69 -16.45 5.38
N SER A 177 3.33 -16.81 6.60
CA SER A 177 4.08 -17.83 7.35
C SER A 177 4.19 -19.17 6.63
N GLU A 178 3.23 -19.44 5.74
CA GLU A 178 3.20 -20.66 4.89
C GLU A 178 4.24 -20.64 3.75
N GLY A 179 4.75 -19.46 3.39
CA GLY A 179 5.72 -19.31 2.32
C GLY A 179 5.50 -18.11 1.40
N VAL A 180 6.12 -18.17 0.23
CA VAL A 180 5.91 -17.23 -0.88
C VAL A 180 4.71 -17.72 -1.69
N LEU A 181 3.71 -16.87 -1.80
CA LEU A 181 2.41 -17.17 -2.39
C LEU A 181 2.21 -16.38 -3.69
N GLN A 182 1.45 -16.96 -4.61
CA GLN A 182 1.01 -16.29 -5.83
C GLN A 182 -0.52 -16.22 -5.82
N ASP A 183 -1.06 -15.07 -6.21
CA ASP A 183 -2.50 -14.82 -6.30
C ASP A 183 -3.26 -15.14 -4.98
N HIS A 184 -2.71 -14.64 -3.86
CA HIS A 184 -3.31 -14.79 -2.54
C HIS A 184 -3.60 -13.44 -1.90
N VAL A 185 -4.68 -13.41 -1.13
CA VAL A 185 -4.93 -12.35 -0.15
C VAL A 185 -4.27 -12.76 1.16
N VAL A 186 -3.40 -11.93 1.70
CA VAL A 186 -2.76 -12.11 3.01
C VAL A 186 -3.16 -10.97 3.93
N VAL A 187 -3.66 -11.31 5.10
CA VAL A 187 -4.19 -10.37 6.08
C VAL A 187 -3.54 -10.60 7.43
N ALA A 188 -3.07 -9.54 8.06
CA ALA A 188 -2.74 -9.54 9.48
C ALA A 188 -3.81 -8.78 10.26
N VAL A 189 -4.34 -9.38 11.33
CA VAL A 189 -5.14 -8.68 12.33
C VAL A 189 -4.26 -8.26 13.49
N LEU A 190 -4.42 -7.02 13.94
CA LEU A 190 -3.58 -6.42 14.97
C LEU A 190 -4.44 -5.95 16.14
N PHE A 191 -4.04 -6.38 17.34
CA PHE A 191 -4.55 -5.95 18.64
C PHE A 191 -3.37 -5.38 19.46
N PRO A 192 -2.83 -4.21 19.07
CA PRO A 192 -1.66 -3.65 19.74
C PRO A 192 -1.97 -3.20 21.17
N SER A 193 -1.02 -3.36 22.09
CA SER A 193 -1.13 -2.88 23.45
C SER A 193 -0.89 -1.37 23.58
N THR A 194 -0.37 -0.73 22.52
CA THR A 194 -0.06 0.70 22.45
C THR A 194 -1.04 1.42 21.53
N ARG A 195 -1.01 2.76 21.60
CA ARG A 195 -1.76 3.59 20.63
C ARG A 195 -1.21 3.39 19.22
N HIS A 196 -2.07 3.53 18.26
CA HIS A 196 -1.72 3.53 16.84
C HIS A 196 -2.50 4.62 16.13
N GLY A 197 -1.98 5.06 15.02
CA GLY A 197 -2.66 6.01 14.12
C GLY A 197 -2.39 5.64 12.68
N ALA A 198 -3.37 5.91 11.85
CA ALA A 198 -3.32 5.62 10.42
C ALA A 198 -3.78 6.81 9.62
N ALA A 199 -3.17 7.02 8.45
CA ALA A 199 -3.58 8.04 7.50
C ALA A 199 -3.45 7.54 6.07
N PHE A 200 -4.31 8.03 5.21
CA PHE A 200 -4.37 7.67 3.79
C PHE A 200 -4.67 8.89 2.95
N GLN A 201 -3.69 9.39 2.22
CA GLN A 201 -3.79 10.62 1.44
C GLN A 201 -2.90 10.61 0.20
N SER A 202 -3.09 11.59 -0.68
CA SER A 202 -2.28 11.79 -1.87
C SER A 202 -1.56 13.14 -1.88
N GLY A 203 -0.53 13.27 -2.72
CA GLY A 203 0.18 14.52 -2.97
C GLY A 203 -0.40 15.37 -4.11
N TYR A 204 -1.66 15.14 -4.50
CA TYR A 204 -2.30 15.77 -5.65
C TYR A 204 -3.39 16.74 -5.21
N ALA A 205 -3.61 17.79 -6.02
CA ALA A 205 -4.67 18.78 -5.83
C ALA A 205 -5.59 18.81 -7.05
N PRO A 206 -6.91 19.09 -6.88
CA PRO A 206 -7.84 19.24 -7.99
C PRO A 206 -7.50 20.48 -8.82
N THR A 207 -7.59 20.35 -10.15
CA THR A 207 -7.31 21.46 -11.09
C THR A 207 -8.53 22.38 -11.31
N GLY A 208 -9.71 21.95 -10.88
CA GLY A 208 -10.99 22.56 -11.19
C GLY A 208 -11.68 21.98 -12.44
N LEU A 209 -11.00 21.16 -13.22
CA LEU A 209 -11.62 20.42 -14.32
C LEU A 209 -12.23 19.12 -13.77
N PHE A 210 -13.49 18.85 -14.15
CA PHE A 210 -14.21 17.65 -13.76
C PHE A 210 -15.27 17.30 -14.79
N GLY A 211 -15.79 16.07 -14.73
CA GLY A 211 -16.88 15.58 -15.56
C GLY A 211 -17.55 14.36 -14.94
N VAL A 212 -18.70 14.01 -15.47
CA VAL A 212 -19.47 12.83 -15.04
C VAL A 212 -19.15 11.66 -15.95
N VAL A 213 -18.85 10.51 -15.37
CA VAL A 213 -18.72 9.24 -16.10
C VAL A 213 -20.12 8.85 -16.60
N THR A 214 -20.37 8.97 -17.88
CA THR A 214 -21.67 8.68 -18.48
C THR A 214 -21.77 7.27 -19.06
N ARG A 215 -20.63 6.60 -19.24
CA ARG A 215 -20.57 5.17 -19.58
C ARG A 215 -19.28 4.55 -19.07
N ALA A 216 -19.39 3.44 -18.35
CA ALA A 216 -18.27 2.67 -17.82
C ALA A 216 -18.54 1.17 -17.91
N GLN A 217 -17.48 0.38 -17.89
CA GLN A 217 -17.52 -1.07 -17.76
C GLN A 217 -16.32 -1.53 -16.94
N ASP A 218 -16.57 -2.17 -15.79
CA ASP A 218 -15.52 -2.59 -14.86
C ASP A 218 -14.57 -1.42 -14.49
N ARG A 219 -13.29 -1.52 -14.86
CA ARG A 219 -12.26 -0.48 -14.66
C ARG A 219 -12.03 0.37 -15.92
N GLN A 220 -12.95 0.37 -16.86
CA GLN A 220 -12.87 1.17 -18.09
C GLN A 220 -13.87 2.33 -18.08
N VAL A 221 -13.37 3.55 -18.27
CA VAL A 221 -14.19 4.73 -18.54
C VAL A 221 -14.34 4.86 -20.05
N LEU A 222 -15.55 4.65 -20.55
CA LEU A 222 -15.86 4.73 -21.97
C LEU A 222 -16.22 6.16 -22.37
N GLU A 223 -17.02 6.86 -21.53
CA GLU A 223 -17.44 8.23 -21.79
C GLU A 223 -17.44 9.09 -20.52
N ILE A 224 -17.01 10.34 -20.70
CA ILE A 224 -17.17 11.43 -19.73
C ILE A 224 -18.00 12.52 -20.41
N ASP A 225 -19.10 12.96 -19.78
CA ASP A 225 -20.04 13.96 -20.32
C ASP A 225 -20.50 13.65 -21.76
N HIS A 226 -20.84 12.37 -22.03
CA HIS A 226 -21.27 11.85 -23.33
C HIS A 226 -20.24 11.99 -24.46
N ARG A 227 -18.95 12.10 -24.13
CA ARG A 227 -17.83 12.15 -25.08
C ARG A 227 -16.84 11.03 -24.76
N PRO A 228 -16.09 10.50 -25.75
CA PRO A 228 -15.05 9.52 -25.49
C PRO A 228 -14.11 9.99 -24.37
N ALA A 229 -13.91 9.14 -23.36
CA ALA A 229 -13.17 9.51 -22.15
C ALA A 229 -11.73 9.97 -22.44
N GLY A 230 -11.06 9.33 -23.40
CA GLY A 230 -9.71 9.69 -23.83
C GLY A 230 -9.65 11.05 -24.53
N GLU A 231 -10.71 11.46 -25.26
CA GLU A 231 -10.78 12.78 -25.85
C GLU A 231 -10.90 13.86 -24.77
N VAL A 232 -11.77 13.64 -23.77
CA VAL A 232 -11.94 14.57 -22.65
C VAL A 232 -10.65 14.68 -21.84
N TYR A 233 -10.05 13.53 -21.50
CA TYR A 233 -8.81 13.47 -20.73
C TYR A 233 -7.62 14.08 -21.50
N GLY A 234 -7.50 13.80 -22.80
CA GLY A 234 -6.52 14.43 -23.67
C GLY A 234 -6.65 15.95 -23.72
N HIS A 235 -7.89 16.47 -23.72
CA HIS A 235 -8.12 17.90 -23.64
C HIS A 235 -7.71 18.47 -22.26
N TRP A 236 -8.03 17.78 -21.16
CA TRP A 236 -7.65 18.20 -19.81
C TRP A 236 -6.13 18.19 -19.59
N THR A 237 -5.41 17.27 -20.23
CA THR A 237 -3.94 17.17 -20.19
C THR A 237 -3.23 18.04 -21.26
N GLU A 238 -3.97 18.96 -21.91
CA GLU A 238 -3.44 19.87 -22.95
C GLU A 238 -2.73 19.12 -24.11
N GLY A 239 -3.20 17.90 -24.41
CA GLY A 239 -2.66 17.06 -25.46
C GLY A 239 -1.42 16.25 -25.07
N VAL A 240 -0.97 16.30 -23.82
CA VAL A 240 0.16 15.48 -23.36
C VAL A 240 -0.17 13.99 -23.44
N VAL A 241 -1.39 13.63 -23.03
CA VAL A 241 -1.89 12.25 -23.17
C VAL A 241 -2.66 12.13 -24.48
N GLY A 242 -2.36 11.10 -25.24
CA GLY A 242 -3.05 10.79 -26.51
C GLY A 242 -2.37 11.37 -27.76
N CYS A 243 -1.29 12.15 -27.63
CA CYS A 243 -0.54 12.63 -28.80
C CYS A 243 0.08 11.49 -29.63
N ASP A 244 0.45 10.39 -28.98
CA ASP A 244 1.04 9.21 -29.63
C ASP A 244 0.00 8.13 -30.02
N GLY A 245 -1.29 8.44 -29.87
CA GLY A 245 -2.40 7.51 -30.14
C GLY A 245 -2.70 6.57 -28.97
N ALA A 246 -3.40 5.47 -29.28
CA ALA A 246 -3.79 4.45 -28.28
C ALA A 246 -2.55 3.69 -27.75
N GLY A 247 -2.58 3.32 -26.48
CA GLY A 247 -1.50 2.55 -25.83
C GLY A 247 -1.34 2.85 -24.35
N ALA A 248 -0.21 2.41 -23.79
CA ALA A 248 0.11 2.66 -22.40
C ALA A 248 0.39 4.14 -22.14
N ILE A 249 -0.32 4.74 -21.19
CA ILE A 249 -0.19 6.15 -20.82
C ILE A 249 0.29 6.36 -19.38
N LEU A 250 0.62 5.28 -18.68
CA LEU A 250 0.91 5.24 -17.25
C LEU A 250 1.91 6.31 -16.79
N ALA A 251 3.06 6.40 -17.45
CA ALA A 251 4.10 7.38 -17.09
C ALA A 251 3.65 8.83 -17.36
N MET A 252 2.87 9.05 -18.42
CA MET A 252 2.36 10.37 -18.80
C MET A 252 1.22 10.84 -17.90
N SER A 253 0.42 9.91 -17.39
CA SER A 253 -0.75 10.18 -16.55
C SER A 253 -0.41 10.29 -15.05
N THR A 254 0.77 9.83 -14.62
CA THR A 254 1.21 9.92 -13.21
C THR A 254 1.07 11.34 -12.64
N PRO A 255 1.49 12.45 -13.28
CA PRO A 255 1.31 13.78 -12.74
C PRO A 255 -0.13 14.31 -12.80
N THR A 256 -1.01 13.63 -13.53
CA THR A 256 -2.38 14.12 -13.85
C THR A 256 -3.47 13.05 -13.69
N PRO A 257 -3.54 12.33 -12.55
CA PRO A 257 -4.55 11.27 -12.37
C PRO A 257 -5.98 11.83 -12.28
N LEU A 258 -6.94 10.92 -12.28
CA LEU A 258 -8.34 11.21 -11.97
C LEU A 258 -8.58 11.04 -10.46
N GLY A 259 -9.34 11.97 -9.86
CA GLY A 259 -9.74 11.89 -8.45
C GLY A 259 -11.25 11.81 -8.31
N ARG A 260 -11.73 11.03 -7.34
CA ARG A 260 -13.13 10.99 -6.93
C ARG A 260 -13.24 11.45 -5.49
N VAL A 261 -14.26 12.25 -5.16
CA VAL A 261 -14.52 12.66 -3.78
C VAL A 261 -14.99 11.43 -2.99
N ALA A 262 -14.20 11.00 -2.04
CA ALA A 262 -14.49 9.84 -1.19
C ALA A 262 -15.14 10.21 0.13
N ALA A 263 -14.88 11.44 0.62
CA ALA A 263 -15.47 12.01 1.83
C ALA A 263 -15.35 13.54 1.76
N GLU A 264 -16.10 14.22 2.62
CA GLU A 264 -15.99 15.66 2.83
C GLU A 264 -15.82 15.93 4.33
N VAL A 265 -14.80 16.70 4.69
CA VAL A 265 -14.50 17.07 6.07
C VAL A 265 -14.54 18.58 6.21
N GLN A 266 -15.52 19.09 6.93
CA GLN A 266 -15.72 20.53 7.13
C GLN A 266 -15.77 21.35 5.82
N GLY A 267 -16.38 20.79 4.78
CA GLY A 267 -16.46 21.42 3.46
C GLY A 267 -15.20 21.22 2.58
N VAL A 268 -14.22 20.46 3.03
CA VAL A 268 -13.01 20.11 2.26
C VAL A 268 -13.15 18.72 1.67
N PRO A 269 -13.15 18.56 0.33
CA PRO A 269 -13.25 17.26 -0.30
C PRO A 269 -11.95 16.45 -0.11
N MET A 270 -12.12 15.20 0.28
CA MET A 270 -11.05 14.20 0.36
C MET A 270 -11.13 13.31 -0.87
N PHE A 271 -10.04 13.23 -1.63
CA PHE A 271 -10.01 12.50 -2.88
C PHE A 271 -9.33 11.14 -2.74
N VAL A 272 -9.91 10.13 -3.40
CA VAL A 272 -9.25 8.89 -3.77
C VAL A 272 -8.90 8.97 -5.26
N LEU A 273 -7.68 8.56 -5.59
CA LEU A 273 -7.18 8.69 -6.94
C LEU A 273 -7.29 7.38 -7.71
N SER A 274 -7.51 7.54 -9.01
CA SER A 274 -7.50 6.48 -10.02
C SER A 274 -6.44 6.83 -11.06
N HIS A 275 -5.52 5.91 -11.30
CA HIS A 275 -4.43 6.11 -12.26
C HIS A 275 -4.84 5.59 -13.64
N PRO A 276 -4.96 6.46 -14.67
CA PRO A 276 -5.18 6.00 -16.04
C PRO A 276 -3.95 5.23 -16.57
N ALA A 277 -4.17 3.99 -16.98
CA ALA A 277 -3.11 3.07 -17.40
C ALA A 277 -2.97 2.96 -18.91
N LEU A 278 -4.12 2.86 -19.60
CA LEU A 278 -4.17 2.64 -21.05
C LEU A 278 -5.21 3.58 -21.69
N LEU A 279 -4.87 4.08 -22.86
CA LEU A 279 -5.80 4.71 -23.78
C LEU A 279 -6.16 3.69 -24.87
N GLY A 280 -7.42 3.29 -24.93
CA GLY A 280 -7.92 2.34 -25.92
C GLY A 280 -8.09 2.96 -27.30
N VAL A 281 -8.13 2.12 -28.33
CA VAL A 281 -8.35 2.56 -29.74
C VAL A 281 -9.74 3.16 -29.96
N ALA A 282 -10.72 2.85 -29.10
CA ALA A 282 -12.05 3.43 -29.11
C ALA A 282 -12.13 4.74 -28.32
N GLY A 283 -11.03 5.21 -27.76
CA GLY A 283 -10.97 6.41 -26.91
C GLY A 283 -11.43 6.15 -25.46
N ASP A 284 -11.45 4.91 -25.03
CA ASP A 284 -11.69 4.51 -23.65
C ASP A 284 -10.42 4.65 -22.78
N LEU A 285 -10.59 4.83 -21.48
CA LEU A 285 -9.50 4.89 -20.51
C LEU A 285 -9.60 3.68 -19.57
N SER A 286 -8.56 2.86 -19.49
CA SER A 286 -8.46 1.83 -18.46
C SER A 286 -7.82 2.39 -17.20
N LEU A 287 -8.41 2.09 -16.04
CA LEU A 287 -7.95 2.52 -14.72
C LEU A 287 -7.47 1.33 -13.89
N PHE A 288 -6.78 1.60 -12.79
CA PHE A 288 -6.43 0.56 -11.79
C PHE A 288 -7.41 0.48 -10.62
N THR A 289 -8.50 1.25 -10.63
CA THR A 289 -9.58 1.22 -9.63
C THR A 289 -10.92 0.98 -10.30
N ASP A 290 -11.88 0.45 -9.56
CA ASP A 290 -13.26 0.33 -10.03
C ASP A 290 -13.87 1.71 -10.27
N ILE A 291 -14.71 1.83 -11.28
CA ILE A 291 -15.39 3.06 -11.69
C ILE A 291 -16.83 2.73 -12.08
N SER A 292 -17.74 3.63 -11.83
CA SER A 292 -19.15 3.44 -12.11
C SER A 292 -19.75 4.61 -12.89
N GLU A 293 -20.79 4.32 -13.68
CA GLU A 293 -21.62 5.36 -14.28
C GLU A 293 -22.22 6.25 -13.20
N GLY A 294 -22.16 7.56 -13.40
CA GLY A 294 -22.57 8.58 -12.43
C GLY A 294 -21.45 9.08 -11.53
N ASP A 295 -20.30 8.41 -11.49
CA ASP A 295 -19.13 8.93 -10.76
C ASP A 295 -18.68 10.28 -11.32
N VAL A 296 -18.37 11.23 -10.43
CA VAL A 296 -17.76 12.51 -10.81
C VAL A 296 -16.24 12.35 -10.69
N VAL A 297 -15.56 12.49 -11.81
CA VAL A 297 -14.10 12.44 -11.89
C VAL A 297 -13.53 13.85 -12.03
N HIS A 298 -12.53 14.14 -11.22
CA HIS A 298 -11.80 15.39 -11.21
C HIS A 298 -10.41 15.18 -11.79
N MET A 299 -9.96 16.07 -12.65
CA MET A 299 -8.55 16.11 -13.04
C MET A 299 -7.72 16.59 -11.86
N MET A 300 -6.78 15.77 -11.44
CA MET A 300 -5.85 16.09 -10.36
C MET A 300 -4.49 16.49 -10.93
N ARG A 301 -3.69 17.21 -10.14
CA ARG A 301 -2.30 17.53 -10.51
C ARG A 301 -1.38 17.37 -9.31
N GLY A 302 -0.28 16.65 -9.50
CA GLY A 302 0.82 16.51 -8.58
C GLY A 302 2.13 17.04 -9.18
N SER A 303 3.07 17.38 -8.31
CA SER A 303 4.44 17.74 -8.67
C SER A 303 5.42 16.85 -7.89
N PRO A 304 6.66 16.66 -8.37
CA PRO A 304 7.66 15.92 -7.61
C PRO A 304 7.79 16.43 -6.16
N GLU A 305 7.81 17.75 -5.97
CA GLU A 305 7.89 18.36 -4.64
C GLU A 305 6.70 17.97 -3.75
N SER A 306 5.46 17.98 -4.29
CA SER A 306 4.27 17.62 -3.51
C SER A 306 4.25 16.13 -3.16
N LEU A 307 4.75 15.27 -4.04
CA LEU A 307 4.85 13.83 -3.81
C LEU A 307 5.90 13.52 -2.74
N VAL A 308 7.06 14.16 -2.79
CA VAL A 308 8.11 14.02 -1.76
C VAL A 308 7.58 14.46 -0.39
N LYS A 309 7.04 15.67 -0.29
CA LYS A 309 6.52 16.22 0.98
C LYS A 309 5.37 15.40 1.57
N ARG A 310 4.52 14.81 0.71
CA ARG A 310 3.36 14.06 1.18
C ARG A 310 3.75 12.88 2.07
N ALA A 311 4.88 12.24 1.85
CA ALA A 311 5.35 11.12 2.67
C ALA A 311 5.48 11.48 4.16
N GLY A 312 6.07 12.65 4.46
CA GLY A 312 6.14 13.16 5.83
C GLY A 312 4.78 13.60 6.37
N LEU A 313 4.00 14.36 5.58
CA LEU A 313 2.71 14.86 6.03
C LEU A 313 1.71 13.74 6.38
N VAL A 314 1.73 12.61 5.67
CA VAL A 314 0.87 11.47 6.00
C VAL A 314 1.29 10.82 7.33
N ILE A 315 2.59 10.82 7.66
CA ILE A 315 3.08 10.39 8.97
C ILE A 315 2.60 11.35 10.08
N ASP A 316 2.70 12.66 9.86
CA ASP A 316 2.20 13.66 10.82
C ASP A 316 0.70 13.47 11.09
N ASP A 317 -0.09 13.27 10.03
CA ASP A 317 -1.52 12.99 10.13
C ASP A 317 -1.79 11.68 10.88
N ALA A 318 -1.04 10.60 10.59
CA ALA A 318 -1.17 9.33 11.31
C ALA A 318 -0.86 9.48 12.80
N CYS A 319 0.22 10.17 13.15
CA CYS A 319 0.55 10.46 14.55
C CYS A 319 -0.54 11.31 15.23
N ALA A 320 -1.04 12.33 14.55
CA ALA A 320 -2.13 13.17 15.07
C ALA A 320 -3.42 12.40 15.31
N MET A 321 -3.80 11.50 14.37
CA MET A 321 -4.94 10.59 14.54
C MET A 321 -4.76 9.64 15.72
N GLY A 322 -3.55 9.19 16.00
CA GLY A 322 -3.22 8.38 17.17
C GLY A 322 -3.11 9.17 18.48
N GLY A 323 -3.07 10.51 18.42
CA GLY A 323 -3.04 11.41 19.57
C GLY A 323 -1.66 11.61 20.20
N TRP A 324 -0.58 11.60 19.39
CA TRP A 324 0.78 11.92 19.84
C TRP A 324 1.54 12.75 18.79
N ARG A 325 2.73 13.19 19.15
CA ARG A 325 3.67 13.86 18.23
C ARG A 325 4.64 12.84 17.65
N GLY A 326 5.10 13.05 16.43
CA GLY A 326 6.00 12.12 15.75
C GLY A 326 7.28 11.75 16.54
N ALA A 327 7.79 12.65 17.38
CA ALA A 327 8.94 12.38 18.26
C ALA A 327 8.66 11.30 19.33
N ASP A 328 7.40 11.02 19.62
CA ASP A 328 6.98 9.98 20.58
C ASP A 328 6.64 8.66 19.88
N SER A 329 6.88 8.56 18.55
CA SER A 329 6.60 7.36 17.78
C SER A 329 7.55 6.23 18.14
N LEU A 330 6.99 5.03 18.29
CA LEU A 330 7.74 3.79 18.49
C LEU A 330 8.22 3.18 17.17
N GLY A 331 7.54 3.48 16.07
CA GLY A 331 7.84 3.01 14.72
C GLY A 331 6.63 3.05 13.80
N GLY A 332 6.82 2.68 12.53
CA GLY A 332 5.73 2.72 11.55
C GLY A 332 5.94 1.91 10.29
N LEU A 333 4.85 1.79 9.53
CA LEU A 333 4.79 1.20 8.19
C LEU A 333 4.30 2.25 7.21
N VAL A 334 4.88 2.29 6.02
CA VAL A 334 4.53 3.23 4.95
C VAL A 334 4.33 2.47 3.67
N ILE A 335 3.18 2.64 3.06
CA ILE A 335 2.93 2.21 1.68
C ILE A 335 2.96 3.45 0.81
N TYR A 336 3.82 3.44 -0.18
CA TYR A 336 3.99 4.52 -1.14
C TYR A 336 3.76 3.97 -2.54
N CYS A 337 2.98 4.66 -3.37
CA CYS A 337 2.68 4.16 -4.71
C CYS A 337 3.95 3.98 -5.56
N GLY A 338 4.07 2.82 -6.22
CA GLY A 338 5.17 2.53 -7.14
C GLY A 338 5.27 3.53 -8.29
N GLY A 339 4.13 3.98 -8.84
CA GLY A 339 4.09 5.02 -9.86
C GLY A 339 4.63 6.37 -9.36
N CYS A 340 4.29 6.76 -8.12
CA CYS A 340 4.85 7.96 -7.49
C CYS A 340 6.36 7.80 -7.26
N MET A 341 6.80 6.64 -6.75
CA MET A 341 8.22 6.35 -6.52
C MET A 341 9.03 6.45 -7.81
N LEU A 342 8.55 5.84 -8.89
CA LEU A 342 9.23 5.93 -10.20
C LEU A 342 9.31 7.36 -10.73
N HIS A 343 8.27 8.17 -10.47
CA HIS A 343 8.24 9.58 -10.90
C HIS A 343 9.23 10.47 -10.13
N VAL A 344 9.51 10.15 -8.85
CA VAL A 344 10.45 10.89 -7.99
C VAL A 344 11.69 10.07 -7.62
N ARG A 345 12.06 9.09 -8.45
CA ARG A 345 13.11 8.11 -8.12
C ARG A 345 14.42 8.75 -7.68
N ASP A 346 14.84 9.82 -8.35
CA ASP A 346 16.08 10.53 -8.01
C ASP A 346 16.00 11.36 -6.72
N GLN A 347 14.78 11.50 -6.15
CA GLN A 347 14.50 12.23 -4.92
C GLN A 347 14.06 11.30 -3.76
N MET A 348 14.26 9.98 -3.89
CA MET A 348 13.82 9.03 -2.86
C MET A 348 14.53 9.22 -1.51
N ASP A 349 15.75 9.73 -1.49
CA ASP A 349 16.43 10.12 -0.25
C ASP A 349 15.72 11.29 0.44
N GLU A 350 15.15 12.22 -0.33
CA GLU A 350 14.34 13.33 0.20
C GLU A 350 13.00 12.80 0.78
N VAL A 351 12.37 11.81 0.12
CA VAL A 351 11.17 11.14 0.63
C VAL A 351 11.44 10.50 2.00
N VAL A 352 12.56 9.77 2.14
CA VAL A 352 12.97 9.17 3.41
C VAL A 352 13.24 10.25 4.47
N GLU A 353 13.85 11.36 4.08
CA GLU A 353 14.15 12.47 4.99
C GLU A 353 12.87 13.18 5.48
N GLU A 354 11.86 13.34 4.64
CA GLU A 354 10.55 13.87 5.07
C GLU A 354 9.89 12.95 6.11
N ILE A 355 9.94 11.62 5.90
CA ILE A 355 9.43 10.66 6.89
C ILE A 355 10.22 10.76 8.20
N ARG A 356 11.56 10.84 8.14
CA ARG A 356 12.42 11.01 9.34
C ARG A 356 12.12 12.27 10.12
N ARG A 357 11.80 13.38 9.45
CA ARG A 357 11.43 14.64 10.11
C ARG A 357 10.13 14.50 10.88
N SER A 358 9.17 13.77 10.31
CA SER A 358 7.86 13.56 10.92
C SER A 358 7.89 12.56 12.07
N MET A 359 8.84 11.59 12.11
CA MET A 359 9.03 10.67 13.23
C MET A 359 10.54 10.45 13.54
N PRO A 360 11.19 11.46 14.15
CA PRO A 360 12.63 11.46 14.34
C PRO A 360 13.09 10.32 15.24
N GLY A 361 14.02 9.51 14.72
CA GLY A 361 14.63 8.38 15.45
C GLY A 361 13.78 7.12 15.53
N ALA A 362 12.53 7.14 15.04
CA ALA A 362 11.69 5.96 15.02
C ALA A 362 12.01 5.08 13.79
N PRO A 363 12.06 3.73 13.93
CA PRO A 363 12.23 2.82 12.82
C PRO A 363 10.96 2.79 11.96
N PHE A 364 11.12 2.70 10.64
CA PHE A 364 10.00 2.45 9.74
C PHE A 364 10.39 1.54 8.57
N LEU A 365 9.43 0.80 8.07
CA LEU A 365 9.54 0.05 6.82
C LEU A 365 8.57 0.63 5.81
N GLY A 366 9.06 0.93 4.62
CA GLY A 366 8.25 1.37 3.51
C GLY A 366 8.38 0.47 2.30
N ALA A 367 7.28 0.30 1.57
CA ALA A 367 7.19 -0.48 0.35
C ALA A 367 6.49 0.30 -0.76
N PHE A 368 6.75 -0.10 -2.00
CA PHE A 368 6.21 0.52 -3.21
C PHE A 368 5.24 -0.43 -3.89
N THR A 369 3.97 -0.04 -3.94
CA THR A 369 2.85 -0.91 -4.31
C THR A 369 2.12 -0.43 -5.57
N PHE A 370 1.28 -1.29 -6.15
CA PHE A 370 0.47 -0.96 -7.33
C PHE A 370 -0.97 -0.56 -7.00
N GLY A 371 -1.26 -0.36 -5.75
CA GLY A 371 -2.51 0.14 -5.22
C GLY A 371 -2.41 0.19 -3.71
N GLU A 372 -2.87 1.28 -3.13
CA GLU A 372 -2.77 1.55 -1.71
C GLU A 372 -4.14 1.41 -1.06
N GLN A 373 -4.19 0.80 0.12
CA GLN A 373 -5.39 0.72 0.93
C GLN A 373 -5.22 1.55 2.19
N GLY A 374 -6.30 2.23 2.58
CA GLY A 374 -6.33 3.00 3.80
C GLY A 374 -7.73 3.46 4.17
N ALA A 375 -7.87 3.89 5.41
CA ALA A 375 -9.08 4.50 5.91
C ALA A 375 -8.99 6.03 5.70
N ILE A 376 -10.00 6.58 5.03
CA ILE A 376 -10.25 8.02 5.02
C ILE A 376 -11.01 8.39 6.29
N VAL A 377 -10.97 9.65 6.68
CA VAL A 377 -11.71 10.19 7.83
C VAL A 377 -13.13 9.62 7.87
N ASP A 378 -13.60 9.21 9.06
CA ASP A 378 -14.84 8.49 9.33
C ASP A 378 -14.79 6.97 9.07
N SER A 379 -13.57 6.38 9.02
CA SER A 379 -13.35 4.92 8.95
C SER A 379 -13.89 4.27 7.67
N CYS A 380 -13.94 5.02 6.57
CA CYS A 380 -14.25 4.45 5.26
C CYS A 380 -12.98 3.90 4.63
N ASN A 381 -12.81 2.58 4.63
CA ASN A 381 -11.73 1.93 3.92
C ASN A 381 -11.88 2.11 2.41
N ARG A 382 -10.81 2.48 1.75
CA ARG A 382 -10.76 2.72 0.30
C ARG A 382 -9.49 2.13 -0.29
N HIS A 383 -9.61 1.73 -1.55
CA HIS A 383 -8.48 1.50 -2.44
C HIS A 383 -8.31 2.74 -3.35
N GLY A 384 -7.07 3.09 -3.61
CA GLY A 384 -6.70 4.14 -4.55
C GLY A 384 -5.29 3.93 -5.07
N ASN A 385 -4.95 4.66 -6.11
CA ASN A 385 -3.61 4.67 -6.69
C ASN A 385 -2.95 6.03 -6.42
N LEU A 386 -1.63 6.08 -6.56
CA LEU A 386 -0.86 7.33 -6.36
C LEU A 386 -1.12 7.95 -4.98
N MET A 387 -1.44 7.10 -4.02
CA MET A 387 -1.68 7.45 -2.63
C MET A 387 -0.47 7.12 -1.76
N VAL A 388 -0.50 7.57 -0.53
CA VAL A 388 0.40 7.16 0.55
C VAL A 388 -0.47 6.67 1.70
N SER A 389 -0.17 5.49 2.21
CA SER A 389 -0.80 4.93 3.40
C SER A 389 0.23 4.76 4.50
N ALA A 390 -0.06 5.21 5.70
CA ALA A 390 0.83 5.12 6.84
C ALA A 390 0.14 4.55 8.06
N LEU A 391 0.86 3.71 8.79
CA LEU A 391 0.52 3.20 10.11
C LEU A 391 1.66 3.55 11.07
N THR A 392 1.35 4.22 12.16
CA THR A 392 2.33 4.59 13.21
C THR A 392 1.89 4.05 14.56
N PHE A 393 2.84 3.78 15.44
CA PHE A 393 2.65 3.32 16.82
C PHE A 393 3.29 4.32 17.77
N GLY A 394 2.60 4.61 18.92
CA GLY A 394 3.08 5.56 19.93
C GLY A 394 2.62 5.25 21.36
#